data_6c2ad3e99d2fe151055db65e49207907
#
_entry.id   6c2ad3e99d2fe151055db65e49207907
#
_cell.length_a   1.000
_cell.length_b   1.000
_cell.length_c   1.000
_cell.angle_alpha   90.00
_cell.angle_beta   90.00
_cell.angle_gamma   90.00
#
_symmetry.space_group_name_H-M   'P 1'
#
loop_
_entity.id
_entity.type
_entity.pdbx_description
1 polymer ?
#
loop_
_entity_poly.entity_id
_entity_poly.type
_entity_poly.pdbx_seq_one_letter_code
_entity_poly.pdbx_strand_id
1 'polypeptide(L)'
;FLIKKNNAELISKIKNEVNGAIFPEENAKYSDPTFITALATRLNLTISIDNGIMHMVGLADNPMIVLFGPTDSEKFAPKYSNIKILDSKKIYNTEDISKISEKDVLDLL
;
A
#
# COMPACT_ATOMS: atom_id res chain seq x y z
N PHE A 1 -6.30 -0.25 -7.11
CA PHE A 1 -6.44 -0.81 -5.76
C PHE A 1 -6.24 -2.33 -5.78
N LEU A 2 -5.33 -2.84 -4.96
CA LEU A 2 -5.10 -4.27 -4.78
C LEU A 2 -5.79 -4.72 -3.48
N ILE A 3 -6.99 -5.25 -3.62
CA ILE A 3 -7.84 -5.67 -2.50
C ILE A 3 -8.33 -7.09 -2.77
N LYS A 4 -8.28 -7.94 -1.75
CA LYS A 4 -8.76 -9.31 -1.87
C LYS A 4 -10.23 -9.36 -2.32
N LYS A 5 -10.54 -10.25 -3.25
CA LYS A 5 -11.89 -10.41 -3.82
C LYS A 5 -12.99 -10.66 -2.79
N ASN A 6 -12.66 -11.27 -1.65
CA ASN A 6 -13.61 -11.54 -0.58
C ASN A 6 -14.01 -10.28 0.22
N ASN A 7 -13.37 -9.15 -0.02
CA ASN A 7 -13.72 -7.88 0.63
C ASN A 7 -14.61 -7.01 -0.28
N ALA A 8 -15.75 -7.57 -0.69
CA ALA A 8 -16.68 -6.95 -1.62
C ALA A 8 -17.25 -5.62 -1.11
N GLU A 9 -17.47 -5.50 0.20
CA GLU A 9 -17.99 -4.28 0.81
C GLU A 9 -17.03 -3.11 0.63
N LEU A 10 -15.74 -3.31 0.91
CA LEU A 10 -14.71 -2.29 0.73
C LEU A 10 -14.56 -1.91 -0.73
N ILE A 11 -14.56 -2.89 -1.64
CA ILE A 11 -14.49 -2.65 -3.09
C ILE A 11 -15.65 -1.79 -3.55
N SER A 12 -16.88 -2.11 -3.13
CA SER A 12 -18.08 -1.32 -3.46
C SER A 12 -18.00 0.11 -2.95
N LYS A 13 -17.52 0.28 -1.72
CA LYS A 13 -17.35 1.61 -1.13
C LYS A 13 -16.36 2.46 -1.92
N ILE A 14 -15.22 1.89 -2.29
CA ILE A 14 -14.21 2.60 -3.08
C ILE A 14 -14.75 2.96 -4.47
N LYS A 15 -15.46 2.04 -5.14
CA LYS A 15 -16.07 2.31 -6.45
C LYS A 15 -17.06 3.47 -6.40
N ASN A 16 -17.77 3.62 -5.29
CA ASN A 16 -18.73 4.71 -5.11
C ASN A 16 -18.05 6.06 -4.83
N GLU A 17 -16.94 6.07 -4.12
CA GLU A 17 -16.26 7.29 -3.70
C GLU A 17 -15.17 7.75 -4.67
N VAL A 18 -14.54 6.83 -5.39
CA VAL A 18 -13.44 7.11 -6.31
C VAL A 18 -13.85 6.80 -7.73
N ASN A 19 -14.14 7.84 -8.51
CA ASN A 19 -14.48 7.69 -9.91
C ASN A 19 -13.27 7.18 -10.72
N GLY A 20 -13.48 6.13 -11.48
CA GLY A 20 -12.42 5.52 -12.31
C GLY A 20 -11.48 4.60 -11.53
N ALA A 21 -11.82 4.21 -10.29
CA ALA A 21 -11.04 3.22 -9.54
C ALA A 21 -10.95 1.90 -10.29
N ILE A 22 -9.75 1.33 -10.36
CA ILE A 22 -9.47 0.07 -11.05
C ILE A 22 -9.05 -0.97 -10.03
N PHE A 23 -9.55 -2.19 -10.20
CA PHE A 23 -9.24 -3.34 -9.37
C PHE A 23 -8.67 -4.45 -10.25
N PRO A 24 -7.35 -4.46 -10.50
CA PRO A 24 -6.73 -5.39 -11.44
C PRO A 24 -6.98 -6.87 -11.11
N GLU A 25 -7.10 -7.21 -9.83
CA GLU A 25 -7.35 -8.59 -9.39
C GLU A 25 -8.73 -9.13 -9.77
N GLU A 26 -9.70 -8.26 -10.05
CA GLU A 26 -11.04 -8.71 -10.52
C GLU A 26 -10.97 -9.35 -11.91
N ASN A 27 -10.05 -8.89 -12.74
CA ASN A 27 -9.93 -9.30 -14.15
C ASN A 27 -8.73 -10.20 -14.40
N ALA A 28 -7.83 -10.37 -13.42
CA ALA A 28 -6.65 -11.19 -13.57
C ALA A 28 -6.99 -12.68 -13.35
N LYS A 29 -6.53 -13.53 -14.27
CA LYS A 29 -6.59 -14.99 -14.07
C LYS A 29 -5.68 -15.46 -12.95
N TYR A 30 -4.62 -14.69 -12.68
CA TYR A 30 -3.57 -15.03 -11.73
C TYR A 30 -3.22 -13.82 -10.88
N SER A 31 -3.22 -14.03 -9.57
CA SER A 31 -2.73 -13.07 -8.58
C SER A 31 -1.43 -13.62 -7.97
N ASP A 32 -0.40 -13.73 -8.79
CA ASP A 32 0.90 -14.20 -8.35
C ASP A 32 1.89 -13.03 -8.11
N PRO A 33 3.02 -13.29 -7.43
CA PRO A 33 4.03 -12.26 -7.18
C PRO A 33 4.56 -11.59 -8.44
N THR A 34 4.69 -12.34 -9.53
CA THR A 34 5.15 -11.81 -10.83
C THR A 34 4.19 -10.78 -11.38
N PHE A 35 2.88 -11.04 -11.31
CA PHE A 35 1.86 -10.09 -11.74
C PHE A 35 1.91 -8.79 -10.91
N ILE A 36 1.99 -8.90 -9.60
CA ILE A 36 2.06 -7.73 -8.71
C ILE A 36 3.30 -6.89 -8.98
N THR A 37 4.46 -7.52 -9.13
CA THR A 37 5.71 -6.81 -9.42
C THR A 37 5.66 -6.14 -10.79
N ALA A 38 5.14 -6.82 -11.81
CA ALA A 38 4.99 -6.25 -13.14
C ALA A 38 4.03 -5.06 -13.16
N LEU A 39 2.91 -5.14 -12.44
CA LEU A 39 1.98 -4.04 -12.28
C LEU A 39 2.65 -2.85 -11.61
N ALA A 40 3.41 -3.08 -10.54
CA ALA A 40 4.08 -2.04 -9.79
C ALA A 40 5.06 -1.22 -10.63
N THR A 41 5.70 -1.82 -11.64
CA THR A 41 6.61 -1.10 -12.54
C THR A 41 5.92 0.01 -13.35
N ARG A 42 4.60 -0.07 -13.49
CA ARG A 42 3.79 0.90 -14.23
C ARG A 42 3.16 1.98 -13.37
N LEU A 43 3.36 1.94 -12.06
CA LEU A 43 2.79 2.90 -11.13
C LEU A 43 3.76 4.05 -10.87
N ASN A 44 3.22 5.25 -10.79
CA ASN A 44 4.02 6.44 -10.43
C ASN A 44 4.26 6.53 -8.92
N LEU A 45 3.33 6.00 -8.14
CA LEU A 45 3.40 5.97 -6.69
C LEU A 45 2.55 4.81 -6.16
N THR A 46 3.03 4.15 -5.14
CA THR A 46 2.25 3.15 -4.40
C THR A 46 2.12 3.56 -2.94
N ILE A 47 0.94 3.37 -2.39
CA ILE A 47 0.69 3.50 -0.95
C ILE A 47 0.30 2.11 -0.45
N SER A 48 1.02 1.60 0.52
CA SER A 48 0.83 0.24 1.05
C SER A 48 0.88 0.22 2.57
N ILE A 49 0.27 -0.79 3.12
CA ILE A 49 0.50 -1.18 4.52
C ILE A 49 1.59 -2.25 4.58
N ASP A 50 2.09 -2.54 5.78
CA ASP A 50 3.06 -3.62 5.99
C ASP A 50 2.42 -4.99 5.73
N ASN A 51 2.73 -5.57 4.59
CA ASN A 51 2.29 -6.91 4.18
C ASN A 51 3.19 -7.47 3.06
N GLY A 52 2.90 -8.70 2.62
CA GLY A 52 3.66 -9.34 1.54
C GLY A 52 3.66 -8.57 0.22
N ILE A 53 2.58 -7.86 -0.09
CA ILE A 53 2.47 -7.05 -1.32
C ILE A 53 3.48 -5.91 -1.30
N MET A 54 3.70 -5.27 -0.15
CA MET A 54 4.68 -4.21 0.02
C MET A 54 6.07 -4.65 -0.46
N HIS A 55 6.49 -5.86 -0.10
CA HIS A 55 7.80 -6.38 -0.51
C HIS A 55 7.87 -6.65 -2.02
N MET A 56 6.81 -7.19 -2.61
CA MET A 56 6.73 -7.42 -4.05
C MET A 56 6.77 -6.11 -4.85
N VAL A 57 6.03 -5.10 -4.40
CA VAL A 57 6.01 -3.77 -5.02
C VAL A 57 7.36 -3.07 -4.85
N GLY A 58 8.01 -3.26 -3.72
CA GLY A 58 9.35 -2.70 -3.47
C GLY A 58 10.39 -3.14 -4.48
N LEU A 59 10.27 -4.34 -5.03
CA LEU A 59 11.17 -4.85 -6.06
C LEU A 59 11.11 -4.06 -7.38
N ALA A 60 10.02 -3.34 -7.62
CA ALA A 60 9.87 -2.52 -8.82
C ALA A 60 10.66 -1.20 -8.77
N ASP A 61 11.18 -0.84 -7.60
CA ASP A 61 11.98 0.38 -7.35
C ASP A 61 11.25 1.69 -7.74
N ASN A 62 9.94 1.69 -7.65
CA ASN A 62 9.13 2.90 -7.84
C ASN A 62 8.82 3.57 -6.49
N PRO A 63 8.51 4.88 -6.49
CA PRO A 63 8.16 5.58 -5.25
C PRO A 63 7.04 4.88 -4.49
N MET A 64 7.24 4.69 -3.19
CA MET A 64 6.27 4.04 -2.33
C MET A 64 6.19 4.71 -0.96
N ILE A 65 4.98 4.84 -0.44
CA ILE A 65 4.72 5.24 0.94
C ILE A 65 4.19 4.01 1.67
N VAL A 66 4.82 3.64 2.77
CA VAL A 66 4.40 2.48 3.57
C VAL A 66 3.92 2.93 4.94
N LEU A 67 2.75 2.46 5.30
CA LEU A 67 2.12 2.72 6.59
C LEU A 67 2.38 1.55 7.53
N PHE A 68 2.97 1.84 8.68
CA PHE A 68 3.21 0.87 9.74
C PHE A 68 2.35 1.18 10.96
N GLY A 69 1.88 0.15 11.62
CA GLY A 69 1.18 0.21 12.89
C GLY A 69 1.83 -0.72 13.91
N PRO A 70 1.35 -1.95 14.08
CA PRO A 70 1.86 -2.86 15.12
C PRO A 70 3.26 -3.41 14.85
N THR A 71 3.66 -3.55 13.60
CA THR A 71 4.97 -4.12 13.23
C THR A 71 6.10 -3.09 13.33
N ASP A 72 7.33 -3.59 13.47
CA ASP A 72 8.53 -2.78 13.57
C ASP A 72 8.99 -2.31 12.18
N SER A 73 8.83 -1.01 11.89
CA SER A 73 9.22 -0.44 10.62
C SER A 73 10.73 -0.51 10.35
N GLU A 74 11.55 -0.44 11.38
CA GLU A 74 13.02 -0.53 11.23
C GLU A 74 13.46 -1.92 10.79
N LYS A 75 12.72 -2.95 11.23
CA LYS A 75 13.02 -4.35 10.93
C LYS A 75 12.42 -4.79 9.59
N PHE A 76 11.20 -4.37 9.26
CA PHE A 76 10.42 -4.91 8.16
C PHE A 76 10.29 -3.99 6.95
N ALA A 77 10.58 -2.69 7.08
CA ALA A 77 10.52 -1.79 5.94
C ALA A 77 11.56 -2.16 4.87
N PRO A 78 11.16 -2.16 3.60
CA PRO A 78 12.13 -2.32 2.51
C PRO A 78 13.15 -1.18 2.53
N LYS A 79 14.42 -1.51 2.30
CA LYS A 79 15.52 -0.53 2.38
C LYS A 79 15.90 -0.01 0.99
N TYR A 80 14.94 0.59 0.30
CA TYR A 80 15.16 1.24 -1.00
C TYR A 80 15.04 2.77 -0.84
N SER A 81 15.77 3.51 -1.68
CA SER A 81 15.85 4.97 -1.59
C SER A 81 14.53 5.69 -1.86
N ASN A 82 13.63 5.06 -2.62
CA ASN A 82 12.35 5.64 -3.03
C ASN A 82 11.19 5.35 -2.06
N ILE A 83 11.49 4.83 -0.87
CA ILE A 83 10.46 4.45 0.10
C ILE A 83 10.40 5.46 1.23
N LYS A 84 9.20 5.97 1.48
CA LYS A 84 8.88 6.81 2.63
C LYS A 84 8.02 6.03 3.61
N ILE A 85 8.30 6.17 4.89
CA ILE A 85 7.65 5.39 5.94
C ILE A 85 6.87 6.31 6.86
N LEU A 86 5.62 5.95 7.13
CA LEU A 86 4.79 6.52 8.18
C LEU A 86 4.51 5.44 9.23
N ASP A 87 5.08 5.61 10.40
CA ASP A 87 4.92 4.66 11.51
C ASP A 87 4.11 5.31 12.62
N SER A 88 2.92 4.78 12.87
CA SER A 88 2.02 5.33 13.88
C SER A 88 2.62 5.32 15.28
N LYS A 89 3.51 4.38 15.59
CA LYS A 89 4.22 4.35 16.88
C LYS A 89 5.16 5.53 17.03
N LYS A 90 5.84 5.94 15.95
CA LYS A 90 6.79 7.06 15.96
C LYS A 90 6.09 8.40 15.92
N ILE A 91 4.98 8.52 15.19
CA ILE A 91 4.26 9.79 14.98
C ILE A 91 3.26 10.05 16.12
N TYR A 92 2.50 9.03 16.52
CA TYR A 92 1.37 9.16 17.44
C TYR A 92 1.50 8.31 18.71
N ASN A 93 2.62 7.62 18.89
CA ASN A 93 2.88 6.74 20.03
C ASN A 93 1.80 5.67 20.22
N THR A 94 1.32 5.10 19.13
CA THR A 94 0.29 4.05 19.12
C THR A 94 0.54 3.02 18.03
N GLU A 95 0.14 1.78 18.29
CA GLU A 95 0.15 0.71 17.29
C GLU A 95 -1.04 0.78 16.33
N ASP A 96 -2.00 1.68 16.58
CA ASP A 96 -3.19 1.85 15.74
C ASP A 96 -2.85 2.59 14.46
N ILE A 97 -2.73 1.86 13.36
CA ILE A 97 -2.42 2.39 12.04
C ILE A 97 -3.46 3.41 11.55
N SER A 98 -4.70 3.32 12.02
CA SER A 98 -5.78 4.24 11.63
C SER A 98 -5.57 5.67 12.15
N LYS A 99 -4.64 5.88 13.05
CA LYS A 99 -4.24 7.22 13.52
C LYS A 99 -3.44 8.01 12.50
N ILE A 100 -2.82 7.33 11.53
CA ILE A 100 -2.16 8.00 10.42
C ILE A 100 -3.24 8.68 9.58
N SER A 101 -3.14 10.00 9.45
CA SER A 101 -4.16 10.81 8.78
C SER A 101 -3.90 10.92 7.28
N GLU A 102 -4.93 11.31 6.54
CA GLU A 102 -4.80 11.65 5.13
C GLU A 102 -3.76 12.74 4.90
N LYS A 103 -3.70 13.73 5.81
CA LYS A 103 -2.72 14.81 5.75
C LYS A 103 -1.29 14.30 5.85
N ASP A 104 -1.02 13.33 6.73
CA ASP A 104 0.31 12.75 6.88
C ASP A 104 0.80 12.14 5.57
N VAL A 105 -0.09 11.49 4.84
CA VAL A 105 0.22 10.90 3.52
C VAL A 105 0.41 12.01 2.48
N LEU A 106 -0.49 12.98 2.43
CA LEU A 106 -0.44 14.06 1.45
C LEU A 106 0.81 14.92 1.59
N ASP A 107 1.28 15.13 2.80
CA ASP A 107 2.51 15.91 3.07
C ASP A 107 3.78 15.23 2.53
N LEU A 108 3.71 13.94 2.19
CA LEU A 108 4.82 13.19 1.58
C LEU A 108 4.78 13.17 0.04
N LEU A 109 3.72 13.66 -0.55
CA LEU A 109 3.57 13.63 -2.03
C LEU A 109 4.39 14.71 -2.76
#